data_4f7cac4448eb391a76b410ea94fd6dfa
#
_entry.id   4f7cac4448eb391a76b410ea94fd6dfa
#
_cell.length_a   1.000
_cell.length_b   1.000
_cell.length_c   1.000
_cell.angle_alpha   90.00
_cell.angle_beta   90.00
_cell.angle_gamma   90.00
#
_symmetry.space_group_name_H-M   'P 1'
#
loop_
_entity.id
_entity.type
_entity.pdbx_description
1 polymer ?
#
loop_
_entity_poly.entity_id
_entity_poly.type
_entity_poly.pdbx_seq_one_letter_code
_entity_poly.pdbx_strand_id
1 'polypeptide(L)'
;MFAFSFFKPASARDWRSFGAFTAFIVALFVEMYGFPLTIYFLSGWLGQKLPGVDLLNHNAGHLLELLFGWGGDPHLGPFHILSYLFIGGGFWLLAAAWPVLYEAQRQGRLARTGVYARVRHPQYIAFVLIMFGFLLQWPTLLTLLMFPVLVVMYARLAHNEEQESGRRFGQAWQEYAQHVPRFIPRWGAWVQS
;
A
#
# COMPACT_ATOMS: atom_id res chain seq x y z
N MET A 1 -10.21 -9.41 -19.91
CA MET A 1 -10.99 -10.23 -18.96
C MET A 1 -10.16 -10.82 -17.81
N PHE A 2 -8.83 -10.63 -17.79
CA PHE A 2 -7.92 -11.16 -16.76
C PHE A 2 -7.81 -10.32 -15.48
N ALA A 3 -8.07 -9.02 -15.52
CA ALA A 3 -7.91 -8.14 -14.35
C ALA A 3 -9.03 -8.30 -13.30
N PHE A 4 -10.24 -8.68 -13.70
CA PHE A 4 -11.39 -8.76 -12.78
C PHE A 4 -11.52 -10.09 -12.01
N SER A 5 -10.86 -11.16 -12.44
CA SER A 5 -10.86 -12.43 -11.69
C SER A 5 -9.87 -12.42 -10.51
N PHE A 6 -8.88 -11.53 -10.54
CA PHE A 6 -7.90 -11.34 -9.47
C PHE A 6 -8.46 -10.64 -8.22
N PHE A 7 -9.57 -9.90 -8.34
CA PHE A 7 -10.10 -9.00 -7.33
C PHE A 7 -11.59 -9.26 -7.01
N LYS A 8 -12.00 -10.51 -6.84
CA LYS A 8 -13.31 -10.76 -6.26
C LYS A 8 -13.17 -10.88 -4.74
N PRO A 9 -13.40 -9.78 -3.99
CA PRO A 9 -13.44 -9.83 -2.55
C PRO A 9 -14.58 -10.77 -2.13
N ALA A 10 -14.28 -11.74 -1.30
CA ALA A 10 -15.24 -12.76 -0.86
C ALA A 10 -16.08 -12.30 0.34
N SER A 11 -15.67 -11.26 1.05
CA SER A 11 -16.35 -10.73 2.24
C SER A 11 -16.56 -9.22 2.15
N ALA A 12 -17.52 -8.69 2.93
CA ALA A 12 -17.73 -7.24 3.08
C ALA A 12 -16.46 -6.52 3.59
N ARG A 13 -15.59 -7.22 4.29
CA ARG A 13 -14.32 -6.72 4.82
C ARG A 13 -13.29 -6.57 3.71
N ASP A 14 -13.18 -7.56 2.83
CA ASP A 14 -12.29 -7.51 1.67
C ASP A 14 -12.69 -6.34 0.76
N TRP A 15 -13.99 -6.11 0.58
CA TRP A 15 -14.52 -4.96 -0.14
C TRP A 15 -14.12 -3.63 0.50
N ARG A 16 -14.12 -3.52 1.84
CA ARG A 16 -13.71 -2.30 2.54
C ARG A 16 -12.21 -2.03 2.41
N SER A 17 -11.36 -3.05 2.56
CA SER A 17 -9.92 -2.89 2.45
C SER A 17 -9.50 -2.52 1.03
N PHE A 18 -10.06 -3.19 0.04
CA PHE A 18 -9.80 -2.90 -1.37
C PHE A 18 -10.42 -1.56 -1.79
N GLY A 19 -11.62 -1.23 -1.34
CA GLY A 19 -12.29 0.04 -1.63
C GLY A 19 -11.53 1.23 -1.09
N ALA A 20 -10.96 1.11 0.12
CA ALA A 20 -10.14 2.16 0.72
C ALA A 20 -8.81 2.36 -0.04
N PHE A 21 -8.15 1.28 -0.46
CA PHE A 21 -6.98 1.36 -1.34
C PHE A 21 -7.34 2.01 -2.68
N THR A 22 -8.44 1.59 -3.30
CA THR A 22 -8.92 2.17 -4.56
C THR A 22 -9.22 3.66 -4.43
N ALA A 23 -9.84 4.08 -3.32
CA ALA A 23 -10.11 5.50 -3.06
C ALA A 23 -8.83 6.32 -2.98
N PHE A 24 -7.76 5.79 -2.35
CA PHE A 24 -6.45 6.43 -2.34
C PHE A 24 -5.89 6.58 -3.76
N ILE A 25 -5.92 5.51 -4.55
CA ILE A 25 -5.43 5.53 -5.93
C ILE A 25 -6.23 6.52 -6.80
N VAL A 26 -7.56 6.54 -6.67
CA VAL A 26 -8.41 7.49 -7.40
C VAL A 26 -8.08 8.93 -7.00
N ALA A 27 -7.95 9.23 -5.70
CA ALA A 27 -7.58 10.55 -5.21
C ALA A 27 -6.23 11.01 -5.77
N LEU A 28 -5.24 10.12 -5.80
CA LEU A 28 -3.93 10.39 -6.39
C LEU A 28 -4.04 10.73 -7.88
N PHE A 29 -4.70 9.87 -8.66
CA PHE A 29 -4.79 10.04 -10.12
C PHE A 29 -5.63 11.25 -10.54
N VAL A 30 -6.65 11.62 -9.75
CA VAL A 30 -7.41 12.85 -9.96
C VAL A 30 -6.52 14.09 -9.84
N GLU A 31 -5.60 14.11 -8.87
CA GLU A 31 -4.65 15.22 -8.76
C GLU A 31 -3.52 15.15 -9.80
N MET A 32 -3.05 13.95 -10.14
CA MET A 32 -1.94 13.77 -11.08
C MET A 32 -2.32 14.15 -12.53
N TYR A 33 -3.52 13.77 -12.97
CA TYR A 33 -3.95 13.93 -14.36
C TYR A 33 -5.18 14.83 -14.53
N GLY A 34 -5.84 15.20 -13.45
CA GLY A 34 -7.01 16.08 -13.45
C GLY A 34 -6.67 17.47 -12.91
N PHE A 35 -7.20 17.80 -11.74
CA PHE A 35 -7.00 19.09 -11.11
C PHE A 35 -5.93 19.00 -10.01
N PRO A 36 -4.77 19.71 -10.13
CA PRO A 36 -3.67 19.67 -9.19
C PRO A 36 -3.97 20.48 -7.91
N LEU A 37 -4.92 20.01 -7.11
CA LEU A 37 -5.43 20.70 -5.91
C LEU A 37 -4.31 21.05 -4.92
N THR A 38 -3.36 20.13 -4.72
CA THR A 38 -2.20 20.33 -3.83
C THR A 38 -1.34 21.49 -4.31
N ILE A 39 -1.01 21.53 -5.60
CA ILE A 39 -0.23 22.62 -6.20
C ILE A 39 -0.99 23.93 -6.09
N TYR A 40 -2.29 23.92 -6.37
CA TYR A 40 -3.14 25.10 -6.26
C TYR A 40 -3.12 25.68 -4.84
N PHE A 41 -3.33 24.87 -3.80
CA PHE A 41 -3.32 25.32 -2.42
C PHE A 41 -1.92 25.78 -1.94
N LEU A 42 -0.87 25.14 -2.41
CA LEU A 42 0.50 25.47 -2.02
C LEU A 42 1.17 26.50 -2.92
N SER A 43 0.50 26.99 -3.97
CA SER A 43 1.10 27.85 -5.03
C SER A 43 1.81 29.08 -4.47
N GLY A 44 1.23 29.77 -3.50
CA GLY A 44 1.83 30.95 -2.87
C GLY A 44 3.14 30.62 -2.14
N TRP A 45 3.19 29.53 -1.40
CA TRP A 45 4.38 29.08 -0.69
C TRP A 45 5.42 28.49 -1.66
N LEU A 46 4.98 27.66 -2.60
CA LEU A 46 5.86 27.06 -3.62
C LEU A 46 6.50 28.14 -4.51
N GLY A 47 5.74 29.13 -4.94
CA GLY A 47 6.27 30.24 -5.75
C GLY A 47 7.36 31.07 -5.05
N GLN A 48 7.29 31.19 -3.72
CA GLN A 48 8.36 31.83 -2.93
C GLN A 48 9.60 30.94 -2.77
N LYS A 49 9.41 29.62 -2.65
CA LYS A 49 10.50 28.65 -2.45
C LYS A 49 11.19 28.26 -3.75
N LEU A 50 10.45 28.25 -4.85
CA LEU A 50 10.89 27.76 -6.15
C LEU A 50 10.64 28.85 -7.23
N PRO A 51 11.32 30.02 -7.14
CA PRO A 51 11.12 31.11 -8.11
C PRO A 51 11.49 30.65 -9.51
N GLY A 52 10.61 30.94 -10.49
CA GLY A 52 10.83 30.61 -11.89
C GLY A 52 10.41 29.17 -12.31
N VAL A 53 9.91 28.36 -11.39
CA VAL A 53 9.33 27.05 -11.72
C VAL A 53 7.89 27.21 -12.18
N ASP A 54 7.55 26.62 -13.33
CA ASP A 54 6.16 26.50 -13.77
C ASP A 54 5.44 25.42 -12.95
N LEU A 55 4.70 25.87 -11.94
CA LEU A 55 3.99 25.01 -11.00
C LEU A 55 2.81 24.25 -11.64
N LEU A 56 2.34 24.65 -12.81
CA LEU A 56 1.27 23.98 -13.55
C LEU A 56 1.80 22.91 -14.51
N ASN A 57 3.10 22.83 -14.69
CA ASN A 57 3.72 21.75 -15.44
C ASN A 57 3.59 20.43 -14.68
N HIS A 58 3.39 19.31 -15.39
CA HIS A 58 3.29 17.97 -14.80
C HIS A 58 4.47 17.66 -13.85
N ASN A 59 5.68 18.05 -14.23
CA ASN A 59 6.88 17.79 -13.41
C ASN A 59 6.83 18.45 -12.03
N ALA A 60 6.05 19.52 -11.86
CA ALA A 60 5.87 20.17 -10.55
C ALA A 60 5.14 19.30 -9.51
N GLY A 61 4.43 18.28 -9.94
CA GLY A 61 3.80 17.29 -9.04
C GLY A 61 4.79 16.38 -8.31
N HIS A 62 6.01 16.26 -8.82
CA HIS A 62 7.12 15.56 -8.15
C HIS A 62 7.73 16.45 -7.05
N LEU A 63 6.90 16.83 -6.07
CA LEU A 63 7.25 17.85 -5.07
C LEU A 63 8.50 17.50 -4.25
N LEU A 64 8.75 16.22 -3.97
CA LEU A 64 9.95 15.82 -3.23
C LEU A 64 11.22 16.10 -4.04
N GLU A 65 11.23 15.78 -5.32
CA GLU A 65 12.36 16.05 -6.21
C GLU A 65 12.66 17.55 -6.28
N LEU A 66 11.61 18.36 -6.45
CA LEU A 66 11.73 19.82 -6.50
C LEU A 66 12.22 20.41 -5.16
N LEU A 67 11.66 20.00 -4.04
CA LEU A 67 11.99 20.53 -2.72
C LEU A 67 13.41 20.16 -2.27
N PHE A 68 13.90 19.00 -2.71
CA PHE A 68 15.27 18.55 -2.44
C PHE A 68 16.28 18.97 -3.53
N GLY A 69 15.85 19.80 -4.50
CA GLY A 69 16.74 20.45 -5.47
C GLY A 69 17.26 19.54 -6.59
N TRP A 70 16.48 18.51 -6.96
CA TRP A 70 16.84 17.69 -8.12
C TRP A 70 16.71 18.48 -9.42
N GLY A 71 17.84 18.70 -10.13
CA GLY A 71 17.89 19.53 -11.33
C GLY A 71 17.69 18.77 -12.65
N GLY A 72 17.46 17.46 -12.62
CA GLY A 72 17.24 16.62 -13.79
C GLY A 72 15.77 16.28 -14.04
N ASP A 73 15.53 15.31 -14.93
CA ASP A 73 14.19 14.73 -15.12
C ASP A 73 13.71 14.13 -13.79
N PRO A 74 12.58 14.59 -13.22
CA PRO A 74 12.07 14.09 -11.94
C PRO A 74 11.76 12.59 -11.96
N HIS A 75 11.45 11.99 -13.11
CA HIS A 75 11.20 10.55 -13.26
C HIS A 75 12.46 9.70 -13.04
N LEU A 76 13.65 10.31 -13.15
CA LEU A 76 14.94 9.70 -12.87
C LEU A 76 15.50 10.13 -11.50
N GLY A 77 14.73 10.88 -10.74
CA GLY A 77 15.08 11.34 -9.41
C GLY A 77 15.11 10.22 -8.35
N PRO A 78 15.83 10.43 -7.23
CA PRO A 78 16.01 9.39 -6.22
C PRO A 78 14.71 8.93 -5.56
N PHE A 79 13.77 9.84 -5.30
CA PHE A 79 12.47 9.50 -4.71
C PHE A 79 11.62 8.71 -5.69
N HIS A 80 11.65 9.08 -6.98
CA HIS A 80 10.91 8.38 -8.02
C HIS A 80 11.47 6.96 -8.23
N ILE A 81 12.79 6.80 -8.29
CA ILE A 81 13.43 5.47 -8.40
C ILE A 81 13.10 4.63 -7.17
N LEU A 82 13.19 5.21 -5.97
CA LEU A 82 12.81 4.52 -4.74
C LEU A 82 11.33 4.11 -4.73
N SER A 83 10.46 4.94 -5.31
CA SER A 83 9.04 4.64 -5.44
C SER A 83 8.78 3.35 -6.22
N TYR A 84 9.54 3.10 -7.28
CA TYR A 84 9.39 1.87 -8.08
C TYR A 84 9.69 0.61 -7.25
N LEU A 85 10.63 0.66 -6.31
CA LEU A 85 10.92 -0.47 -5.42
C LEU A 85 9.74 -0.76 -4.49
N PHE A 86 9.12 0.28 -3.91
CA PHE A 86 7.97 0.13 -3.03
C PHE A 86 6.72 -0.29 -3.79
N ILE A 87 6.43 0.33 -4.92
CA ILE A 87 5.26 -0.01 -5.75
C ILE A 87 5.41 -1.42 -6.32
N GLY A 88 6.55 -1.71 -6.95
CA GLY A 88 6.83 -3.04 -7.53
C GLY A 88 6.87 -4.14 -6.48
N GLY A 89 7.54 -3.90 -5.34
CA GLY A 89 7.59 -4.83 -4.22
C GLY A 89 6.21 -5.07 -3.60
N GLY A 90 5.40 -4.03 -3.48
CA GLY A 90 4.02 -4.14 -3.01
C GLY A 90 3.13 -4.95 -3.96
N PHE A 91 3.19 -4.70 -5.26
CA PHE A 91 2.45 -5.51 -6.24
C PHE A 91 2.92 -6.96 -6.28
N TRP A 92 4.24 -7.18 -6.20
CA TRP A 92 4.79 -8.53 -6.10
C TRP A 92 4.26 -9.26 -4.86
N LEU A 93 4.28 -8.60 -3.71
CA LEU A 93 3.79 -9.18 -2.46
C LEU A 93 2.29 -9.48 -2.53
N LEU A 94 1.51 -8.58 -3.13
CA LEU A 94 0.07 -8.78 -3.33
C LEU A 94 -0.22 -9.96 -4.27
N ALA A 95 0.52 -10.06 -5.37
CA ALA A 95 0.42 -11.17 -6.32
C ALA A 95 0.80 -12.52 -5.68
N ALA A 96 1.78 -12.53 -4.77
CA ALA A 96 2.17 -13.74 -4.03
C ALA A 96 1.17 -14.11 -2.92
N ALA A 97 0.56 -13.11 -2.28
CA ALA A 97 -0.37 -13.32 -1.17
C ALA A 97 -1.76 -13.79 -1.65
N TRP A 98 -2.25 -13.20 -2.72
CA TRP A 98 -3.65 -13.37 -3.14
C TRP A 98 -4.05 -14.80 -3.47
N PRO A 99 -3.29 -15.58 -4.28
CA PRO A 99 -3.66 -16.97 -4.59
C PRO A 99 -3.73 -17.85 -3.34
N VAL A 100 -2.79 -17.66 -2.40
CA VAL A 100 -2.73 -18.43 -1.15
C VAL A 100 -3.96 -18.13 -0.28
N LEU A 101 -4.32 -16.85 -0.15
CA LEU A 101 -5.50 -16.44 0.61
C LEU A 101 -6.79 -16.96 -0.03
N TYR A 102 -6.92 -16.78 -1.34
CA TYR A 102 -8.12 -17.21 -2.09
C TYR A 102 -8.35 -18.71 -1.97
N GLU A 103 -7.31 -19.51 -2.16
CA GLU A 103 -7.43 -20.97 -2.07
C GLU A 103 -7.72 -21.42 -0.62
N ALA A 104 -7.09 -20.80 0.37
CA ALA A 104 -7.37 -21.09 1.77
C ALA A 104 -8.82 -20.76 2.15
N GLN A 105 -9.34 -19.61 1.70
CA GLN A 105 -10.73 -19.21 1.93
C GLN A 105 -11.72 -20.19 1.26
N ARG A 106 -11.44 -20.58 0.02
CA ARG A 106 -12.26 -21.53 -0.73
C ARG A 106 -12.34 -22.90 -0.05
N GLN A 107 -11.24 -23.34 0.55
CA GLN A 107 -11.15 -24.63 1.25
C GLN A 107 -11.55 -24.51 2.74
N GLY A 108 -11.92 -23.35 3.22
CA GLY A 108 -12.30 -23.14 4.62
C GLY A 108 -11.16 -23.34 5.62
N ARG A 109 -9.91 -23.25 5.18
CA ARG A 109 -8.70 -23.47 5.99
C ARG A 109 -7.92 -22.17 6.21
N LEU A 110 -6.98 -22.22 7.16
CA LEU A 110 -6.09 -21.11 7.47
C LEU A 110 -4.99 -20.98 6.39
N ALA A 111 -4.76 -19.76 5.86
CA ALA A 111 -3.63 -19.45 4.99
C ALA A 111 -2.33 -19.45 5.81
N ARG A 112 -1.42 -20.40 5.55
CA ARG A 112 -0.18 -20.59 6.30
C ARG A 112 1.06 -20.79 5.42
N THR A 113 0.87 -20.87 4.11
CA THR A 113 1.94 -21.20 3.15
C THR A 113 2.41 -19.96 2.39
N GLY A 114 3.53 -20.06 1.67
CA GLY A 114 4.09 -18.97 0.88
C GLY A 114 4.44 -17.76 1.74
N VAL A 115 3.98 -16.58 1.35
CA VAL A 115 4.23 -15.33 2.10
C VAL A 115 3.55 -15.30 3.47
N TYR A 116 2.46 -16.07 3.67
CA TYR A 116 1.79 -16.24 4.95
C TYR A 116 2.60 -17.07 5.96
N ALA A 117 3.60 -17.82 5.53
CA ALA A 117 4.55 -18.45 6.44
C ALA A 117 5.51 -17.45 7.10
N ARG A 118 5.63 -16.23 6.58
CA ARG A 118 6.55 -15.19 7.07
C ARG A 118 5.86 -14.06 7.82
N VAL A 119 4.66 -13.65 7.37
CA VAL A 119 3.83 -12.62 8.01
C VAL A 119 2.36 -12.98 7.86
N ARG A 120 1.54 -12.58 8.84
CA ARG A 120 0.12 -12.94 8.87
C ARG A 120 -0.75 -12.11 7.93
N HIS A 121 -0.34 -10.85 7.62
CA HIS A 121 -1.12 -9.92 6.82
C HIS A 121 -0.32 -9.33 5.65
N PRO A 122 0.22 -10.16 4.73
CA PRO A 122 1.02 -9.67 3.61
C PRO A 122 0.23 -8.74 2.67
N GLN A 123 -1.09 -8.94 2.53
CA GLN A 123 -1.94 -8.08 1.71
C GLN A 123 -1.99 -6.63 2.21
N TYR A 124 -2.05 -6.40 3.54
CA TYR A 124 -2.07 -5.06 4.10
C TYR A 124 -0.69 -4.38 4.02
N ILE A 125 0.38 -5.16 4.18
CA ILE A 125 1.75 -4.68 3.93
C ILE A 125 1.87 -4.23 2.47
N ALA A 126 1.38 -5.03 1.53
CA ALA A 126 1.41 -4.70 0.11
C ALA A 126 0.69 -3.39 -0.20
N PHE A 127 -0.52 -3.18 0.32
CA PHE A 127 -1.24 -1.92 0.15
C PHE A 127 -0.48 -0.73 0.72
N VAL A 128 0.08 -0.86 1.92
CA VAL A 128 0.87 0.21 2.55
C VAL A 128 2.12 0.53 1.74
N LEU A 129 2.84 -0.49 1.23
CA LEU A 129 4.02 -0.29 0.39
C LEU A 129 3.69 0.43 -0.91
N ILE A 130 2.61 0.03 -1.60
CA ILE A 130 2.18 0.67 -2.85
C ILE A 130 1.80 2.14 -2.59
N MET A 131 0.98 2.40 -1.58
CA MET A 131 0.57 3.76 -1.22
C MET A 131 1.77 4.63 -0.83
N PHE A 132 2.71 4.10 -0.05
CA PHE A 132 3.94 4.80 0.33
C PHE A 132 4.81 5.11 -0.90
N GLY A 133 4.98 4.15 -1.82
CA GLY A 133 5.69 4.37 -3.07
C GLY A 133 5.06 5.50 -3.89
N PHE A 134 3.75 5.54 -4.01
CA PHE A 134 3.07 6.64 -4.70
C PHE A 134 3.23 7.99 -3.99
N LEU A 135 3.29 8.02 -2.65
CA LEU A 135 3.61 9.25 -1.91
C LEU A 135 5.03 9.75 -2.13
N LEU A 136 5.99 8.84 -2.36
CA LEU A 136 7.35 9.24 -2.74
C LEU A 136 7.38 9.83 -4.15
N GLN A 137 6.59 9.29 -5.05
CA GLN A 137 6.54 9.71 -6.44
C GLN A 137 5.75 11.00 -6.64
N TRP A 138 4.58 11.09 -6.01
CA TRP A 138 3.61 12.16 -6.21
C TRP A 138 2.84 12.47 -4.92
N PRO A 139 3.47 13.19 -3.97
CA PRO A 139 2.81 13.53 -2.71
C PRO A 139 1.72 14.58 -2.94
N THR A 140 0.48 14.25 -2.59
CA THR A 140 -0.63 15.21 -2.56
C THR A 140 -1.10 15.43 -1.13
N LEU A 141 -1.67 16.60 -0.81
CA LEU A 141 -2.19 16.88 0.52
C LEU A 141 -3.25 15.87 0.93
N LEU A 142 -4.11 15.49 0.00
CA LEU A 142 -5.18 14.54 0.26
C LEU A 142 -4.62 13.14 0.55
N THR A 143 -3.71 12.63 -0.29
CA THR A 143 -3.13 11.30 -0.09
C THR A 143 -2.20 11.24 1.12
N LEU A 144 -1.50 12.33 1.45
CA LEU A 144 -0.72 12.45 2.69
C LEU A 144 -1.61 12.35 3.94
N LEU A 145 -2.80 12.96 3.91
CA LEU A 145 -3.78 12.84 5.00
C LEU A 145 -4.41 11.45 5.04
N MET A 146 -4.74 10.88 3.89
CA MET A 146 -5.35 9.54 3.80
C MET A 146 -4.40 8.44 4.28
N PHE A 147 -3.11 8.53 3.99
CA PHE A 147 -2.15 7.48 4.26
C PHE A 147 -2.12 7.01 5.71
N PRO A 148 -1.90 7.87 6.73
CA PRO A 148 -1.90 7.44 8.13
C PRO A 148 -3.26 6.89 8.58
N VAL A 149 -4.37 7.44 8.08
CA VAL A 149 -5.72 6.94 8.37
C VAL A 149 -5.89 5.52 7.84
N LEU A 150 -5.44 5.25 6.62
CA LEU A 150 -5.51 3.93 5.99
C LEU A 150 -4.59 2.92 6.67
N VAL A 151 -3.38 3.31 7.08
CA VAL A 151 -2.48 2.45 7.86
C VAL A 151 -3.14 2.01 9.17
N VAL A 152 -3.74 2.94 9.91
CA VAL A 152 -4.47 2.64 11.15
C VAL A 152 -5.68 1.74 10.86
N MET A 153 -6.41 2.01 9.79
CA MET A 153 -7.54 1.19 9.37
C MET A 153 -7.10 -0.26 9.07
N TYR A 154 -6.02 -0.45 8.31
CA TYR A 154 -5.50 -1.80 8.01
C TYR A 154 -5.00 -2.52 9.26
N ALA A 155 -4.37 -1.81 10.19
CA ALA A 155 -3.96 -2.40 11.48
C ALA A 155 -5.17 -2.89 12.30
N ARG A 156 -6.28 -2.11 12.31
CA ARG A 156 -7.54 -2.50 12.95
C ARG A 156 -8.22 -3.68 12.24
N LEU A 157 -8.25 -3.67 10.91
CA LEU A 157 -8.80 -4.79 10.12
C LEU A 157 -8.02 -6.09 10.41
N ALA A 158 -6.68 -6.02 10.41
CA ALA A 158 -5.83 -7.15 10.76
C ALA A 158 -6.14 -7.70 12.16
N HIS A 159 -6.30 -6.81 13.15
CA HIS A 159 -6.67 -7.24 14.50
C HIS A 159 -8.03 -7.95 14.55
N ASN A 160 -9.04 -7.43 13.85
CA ASN A 160 -10.36 -8.04 13.79
C ASN A 160 -10.32 -9.40 13.08
N GLU A 161 -9.52 -9.54 12.01
CA GLU A 161 -9.32 -10.81 11.31
C GLU A 161 -8.64 -11.85 12.20
N GLU A 162 -7.69 -11.44 13.03
CA GLU A 162 -7.04 -12.33 13.99
C GLU A 162 -8.02 -12.85 15.04
N GLN A 163 -8.90 -12.00 15.56
CA GLN A 163 -9.94 -12.43 16.51
C GLN A 163 -10.91 -13.43 15.87
N GLU A 164 -11.32 -13.16 14.63
CA GLU A 164 -12.22 -14.07 13.91
C GLU A 164 -11.54 -15.40 13.57
N SER A 165 -10.27 -15.34 13.14
CA SER A 165 -9.45 -16.55 12.91
C SER A 165 -9.26 -17.38 14.17
N GLY A 166 -9.04 -16.71 15.31
CA GLY A 166 -8.96 -17.38 16.61
C GLY A 166 -10.26 -18.11 16.99
N ARG A 167 -11.42 -17.49 16.73
CA ARG A 167 -12.73 -18.12 16.97
C ARG A 167 -13.01 -19.28 16.00
N ARG A 168 -12.59 -19.15 14.75
CA ARG A 168 -12.88 -20.14 13.70
C ARG A 168 -11.95 -21.33 13.73
N PHE A 169 -10.65 -21.10 13.95
CA PHE A 169 -9.61 -22.14 13.83
C PHE A 169 -9.02 -22.59 15.18
N GLY A 170 -9.38 -21.94 16.29
CA GLY A 170 -8.98 -22.31 17.64
C GLY A 170 -7.48 -22.50 17.81
N GLN A 171 -7.09 -23.71 18.25
CA GLN A 171 -5.69 -24.05 18.54
C GLN A 171 -4.77 -23.89 17.32
N ALA A 172 -5.22 -24.28 16.14
CA ALA A 172 -4.43 -24.15 14.90
C ALA A 172 -4.05 -22.68 14.57
N TRP A 173 -4.93 -21.73 14.92
CA TRP A 173 -4.63 -20.31 14.85
C TRP A 173 -3.61 -19.88 15.90
N GLN A 174 -3.77 -20.34 17.15
CA GLN A 174 -2.85 -19.97 18.24
C GLN A 174 -1.42 -20.42 17.94
N GLU A 175 -1.24 -21.67 17.51
CA GLU A 175 0.06 -22.22 17.11
C GLU A 175 0.68 -21.38 15.97
N TYR A 176 -0.08 -21.08 14.93
CA TYR A 176 0.37 -20.25 13.82
C TYR A 176 0.77 -18.84 14.28
N ALA A 177 -0.06 -18.19 15.12
CA ALA A 177 0.15 -16.82 15.58
C ALA A 177 1.34 -16.66 16.53
N GLN A 178 1.75 -17.74 17.24
CA GLN A 178 2.95 -17.74 18.08
C GLN A 178 4.24 -17.70 17.25
N HIS A 179 4.25 -18.34 16.09
CA HIS A 179 5.45 -18.48 15.25
C HIS A 179 5.55 -17.38 14.16
N VAL A 180 4.42 -16.95 13.62
CA VAL A 180 4.40 -16.00 12.51
C VAL A 180 4.00 -14.60 12.98
N PRO A 181 4.84 -13.56 12.79
CA PRO A 181 4.54 -12.19 13.20
C PRO A 181 3.44 -11.57 12.34
N ARG A 182 2.82 -10.48 12.87
CA ARG A 182 1.71 -9.79 12.21
C ARG A 182 2.11 -9.11 10.91
N PHE A 183 3.13 -8.25 10.95
CA PHE A 183 3.53 -7.40 9.81
C PHE A 183 5.02 -7.46 9.49
N ILE A 184 5.90 -7.50 10.49
CA ILE A 184 7.35 -7.41 10.28
C ILE A 184 7.94 -8.81 10.38
N PRO A 185 8.56 -9.34 9.30
CA PRO A 185 9.19 -10.66 9.33
C PRO A 185 10.29 -10.73 10.40
N ARG A 186 10.36 -11.83 11.12
CA ARG A 186 11.49 -12.10 12.00
C ARG A 186 12.66 -12.59 11.16
N TRP A 187 13.78 -11.88 11.18
CA TRP A 187 15.00 -12.30 10.52
C TRP A 187 15.55 -13.53 11.27
N GLY A 188 15.70 -14.66 10.57
CA GLY A 188 16.27 -15.90 11.13
C GLY A 188 15.28 -17.01 11.52
N ALA A 189 13.98 -16.79 11.49
CA ALA A 189 12.99 -17.85 11.71
C ALA A 189 12.58 -18.51 10.38
N TRP A 190 13.40 -19.43 9.89
CA TRP A 190 12.97 -20.38 8.86
C TRP A 190 12.06 -21.38 9.54
N VAL A 191 10.76 -21.27 9.38
CA VAL A 191 9.86 -22.36 9.70
C VAL A 191 10.14 -23.45 8.68
N GLN A 192 10.76 -24.54 9.15
CA GLN A 192 10.94 -25.75 8.34
C GLN A 192 9.55 -26.23 7.92
N SER A 193 9.36 -26.32 6.62
CA SER A 193 8.17 -26.85 5.94
C SER A 193 7.97 -28.33 6.22
#